data_e5b62c6daf3206ac1c83ffbb6c382cde
#
_entry.id   e5b62c6daf3206ac1c83ffbb6c382cde
#
_cell.length_a   1.000
_cell.length_b   1.000
_cell.length_c   1.000
_cell.angle_alpha   90.00
_cell.angle_beta   90.00
_cell.angle_gamma   90.00
#
_symmetry.space_group_name_H-M   'P 1'
#
loop_
_entity.id
_entity.type
_entity.pdbx_description
1 polymer ?
#
loop_
_entity_poly.entity_id
_entity_poly.type
_entity_poly.pdbx_seq_one_letter_code
_entity_poly.pdbx_strand_id
1 'polypeptide(L)'
;DYIFNTEIEDKYIEKNEDITRDGIIGNYVQGNEPGHHMPYLYNWTNHPWKTQERIRMIMDTMYSNGEDGLCGNDDAGQMSAWYVFSSLGFYPVTPASNQYAIGSPMINNATINLENGKTISIKTVNQSKENVYVEKVKINGEIINDFALKYDDIKNGGTIQFYMTNTPKMN
;
A
#
# COMPACT_ATOMS: atom_id res chain seq x y z
N ASP A 1 11.96 -5.43 10.41
CA ASP A 1 11.58 -4.46 11.47
C ASP A 1 12.63 -3.37 11.76
N TYR A 2 13.91 -3.65 11.59
CA TYR A 2 14.99 -2.71 11.95
C TYR A 2 14.79 -1.33 11.29
N ILE A 3 14.54 -1.29 9.97
CA ILE A 3 14.40 -0.05 9.21
C ILE A 3 13.28 0.86 9.71
N PHE A 4 12.18 0.29 10.24
CA PHE A 4 11.03 1.06 10.73
C PHE A 4 11.11 1.40 12.23
N ASN A 5 12.04 0.80 12.99
CA ASN A 5 12.08 0.93 14.45
C ASN A 5 13.39 1.54 14.96
N THR A 6 14.36 1.82 14.08
CA THR A 6 15.63 2.45 14.47
C THR A 6 15.65 3.87 13.91
N GLU A 7 15.73 4.86 14.78
CA GLU A 7 15.77 6.27 14.35
C GLU A 7 17.02 6.58 13.53
N ILE A 8 16.83 7.36 12.47
CA ILE A 8 17.92 7.90 11.67
C ILE A 8 18.58 9.06 12.43
N GLU A 9 19.91 9.12 12.41
CA GLU A 9 20.65 10.21 13.02
C GLU A 9 20.46 11.52 12.21
N ASP A 10 20.28 12.64 12.90
CA ASP A 10 20.02 13.98 12.32
C ASP A 10 21.04 14.37 11.25
N LYS A 11 22.32 14.03 11.44
CA LYS A 11 23.39 14.32 10.48
C LYS A 11 23.14 13.81 9.04
N TYR A 12 22.27 12.80 8.87
CA TYR A 12 21.91 12.26 7.57
C TYR A 12 20.70 12.95 6.95
N ILE A 13 19.87 13.62 7.76
CA ILE A 13 18.68 14.36 7.32
C ILE A 13 19.04 15.80 6.96
N GLU A 14 19.82 16.48 7.81
CA GLU A 14 20.15 17.91 7.69
C GLU A 14 20.84 18.30 6.36
N LYS A 15 21.42 17.33 5.69
CA LYS A 15 22.15 17.54 4.42
C LYS A 15 21.34 17.21 3.16
N ASN A 16 20.09 16.74 3.33
CA ASN A 16 19.27 16.29 2.22
C ASN A 16 18.05 17.21 2.09
N GLU A 17 18.04 18.05 1.05
CA GLU A 17 16.97 19.01 0.79
C GLU A 17 15.65 18.34 0.36
N ASP A 18 15.73 17.08 -0.11
CA ASP A 18 14.58 16.32 -0.62
C ASP A 18 13.88 15.46 0.45
N ILE A 19 14.42 15.41 1.68
CA ILE A 19 13.89 14.56 2.75
C ILE A 19 13.42 15.44 3.90
N THR A 20 12.15 15.34 4.24
CA THR A 20 11.55 16.02 5.39
C THR A 20 11.33 15.04 6.55
N ARG A 21 11.34 15.53 7.79
CA ARG A 21 11.16 14.70 9.00
C ARG A 21 9.84 13.97 9.05
N ASP A 22 8.79 14.59 8.58
CA ASP A 22 7.44 14.04 8.48
C ASP A 22 7.30 12.93 7.44
N GLY A 23 8.27 12.79 6.53
CA GLY A 23 8.38 11.68 5.58
C GLY A 23 9.19 10.47 6.06
N ILE A 24 9.56 10.42 7.37
CA ILE A 24 10.47 9.41 7.91
C ILE A 24 9.80 8.58 9.01
N ILE A 25 9.97 7.25 8.96
CA ILE A 25 9.63 6.31 10.03
C ILE A 25 10.87 5.46 10.33
N GLY A 26 11.53 5.72 11.45
CA GLY A 26 12.82 5.08 11.75
C GLY A 26 13.90 5.46 10.74
N ASN A 27 14.36 4.52 9.94
CA ASN A 27 15.24 4.73 8.77
C ASN A 27 14.52 4.60 7.43
N TYR A 28 13.21 4.39 7.43
CA TYR A 28 12.41 4.37 6.22
C TYR A 28 12.04 5.79 5.80
N VAL A 29 12.23 6.11 4.54
CA VAL A 29 11.94 7.43 3.97
C VAL A 29 10.93 7.25 2.85
N GLN A 30 9.67 7.69 3.08
CA GLN A 30 8.61 7.60 2.08
C GLN A 30 8.86 8.53 0.89
N GLY A 31 9.42 9.70 1.11
CA GLY A 31 9.78 10.65 0.05
C GLY A 31 10.94 10.19 -0.86
N ASN A 32 11.45 8.95 -0.66
CA ASN A 32 12.51 8.36 -1.48
C ASN A 32 11.98 7.08 -2.16
N GLU A 33 11.57 7.18 -3.42
CA GLU A 33 10.80 6.17 -4.18
C GLU A 33 11.45 4.78 -4.24
N PRO A 34 12.80 4.63 -4.30
CA PRO A 34 13.40 3.30 -4.25
C PRO A 34 13.01 2.49 -3.01
N GLY A 35 12.54 3.16 -1.93
CA GLY A 35 12.05 2.55 -0.71
C GLY A 35 10.61 2.05 -0.74
N HIS A 36 9.79 2.44 -1.72
CA HIS A 36 8.35 2.25 -1.77
C HIS A 36 7.87 0.78 -1.69
N HIS A 37 8.71 -0.16 -2.07
CA HIS A 37 8.43 -1.59 -1.97
C HIS A 37 8.59 -2.14 -0.54
N MET A 38 9.40 -1.49 0.32
CA MET A 38 9.83 -2.03 1.62
C MET A 38 8.67 -2.32 2.59
N PRO A 39 7.64 -1.48 2.72
CA PRO A 39 6.50 -1.76 3.60
C PRO A 39 5.72 -3.02 3.20
N TYR A 40 5.78 -3.40 1.92
CA TYR A 40 5.10 -4.57 1.39
C TYR A 40 5.86 -5.89 1.60
N LEU A 41 7.15 -5.83 1.91
CA LEU A 41 8.00 -7.03 2.04
C LEU A 41 7.59 -7.95 3.19
N TYR A 42 6.84 -7.45 4.18
CA TYR A 42 6.31 -8.29 5.25
C TYR A 42 5.34 -9.36 4.76
N ASN A 43 4.71 -9.19 3.59
CA ASN A 43 3.83 -10.21 2.99
C ASN A 43 4.53 -11.56 2.76
N TRP A 44 5.85 -11.55 2.62
CA TRP A 44 6.68 -12.76 2.42
C TRP A 44 7.46 -13.16 3.68
N THR A 45 7.00 -12.71 4.85
CA THR A 45 7.54 -13.08 6.17
C THR A 45 6.47 -13.78 7.00
N ASN A 46 6.83 -14.18 8.23
CA ASN A 46 5.87 -14.72 9.19
C ASN A 46 4.94 -13.65 9.81
N HIS A 47 5.00 -12.40 9.33
CA HIS A 47 4.26 -11.27 9.88
C HIS A 47 3.60 -10.42 8.78
N PRO A 48 2.79 -11.01 7.87
CA PRO A 48 2.21 -10.27 6.74
C PRO A 48 1.28 -9.13 7.18
N TRP A 49 0.67 -9.22 8.35
CA TRP A 49 -0.16 -8.17 8.95
C TRP A 49 0.59 -6.86 9.17
N LYS A 50 1.93 -6.89 9.32
CA LYS A 50 2.76 -5.68 9.44
C LYS A 50 2.77 -4.86 8.14
N THR A 51 2.66 -5.46 6.98
CA THR A 51 2.42 -4.73 5.72
C THR A 51 1.23 -3.80 5.88
N GLN A 52 0.11 -4.33 6.36
CA GLN A 52 -1.15 -3.62 6.45
C GLN A 52 -1.07 -2.44 7.44
N GLU A 53 -0.42 -2.64 8.58
CA GLU A 53 -0.15 -1.58 9.55
C GLU A 53 0.73 -0.47 8.96
N ARG A 54 1.86 -0.85 8.35
CA ARG A 54 2.82 0.13 7.81
C ARG A 54 2.23 0.93 6.65
N ILE A 55 1.53 0.26 5.72
CA ILE A 55 0.87 0.93 4.60
C ILE A 55 -0.18 1.93 5.10
N ARG A 56 -1.05 1.51 6.03
CA ARG A 56 -2.07 2.40 6.59
C ARG A 56 -1.44 3.57 7.33
N MET A 57 -0.42 3.33 8.17
CA MET A 57 0.30 4.37 8.89
C MET A 57 0.92 5.38 7.93
N ILE A 58 1.61 4.93 6.87
CA ILE A 58 2.23 5.81 5.87
C ILE A 58 1.16 6.68 5.19
N MET A 59 0.06 6.07 4.72
CA MET A 59 -1.03 6.82 4.07
C MET A 59 -1.67 7.85 4.99
N ASP A 60 -1.85 7.53 6.28
CA ASP A 60 -2.52 8.40 7.25
C ASP A 60 -1.62 9.54 7.76
N THR A 61 -0.29 9.36 7.78
CA THR A 61 0.63 10.31 8.42
C THR A 61 1.52 11.08 7.46
N MET A 62 1.78 10.56 6.26
CA MET A 62 2.76 11.12 5.32
C MET A 62 2.12 11.71 4.06
N TYR A 63 0.81 11.66 3.95
CA TYR A 63 0.04 12.28 2.87
C TYR A 63 -1.07 13.15 3.47
N SER A 64 -1.30 14.30 2.88
CA SER A 64 -2.36 15.22 3.30
C SER A 64 -3.09 15.83 2.10
N ASN A 65 -4.25 16.43 2.39
CA ASN A 65 -5.03 17.15 1.38
C ASN A 65 -4.67 18.63 1.41
N GLY A 66 -3.53 18.98 0.82
CA GLY A 66 -3.03 20.36 0.77
C GLY A 66 -2.02 20.56 -0.35
N GLU A 67 -1.51 21.78 -0.50
CA GLU A 67 -0.47 22.10 -1.49
C GLU A 67 0.82 21.34 -1.19
N ASP A 68 1.13 21.14 0.10
CA ASP A 68 2.27 20.37 0.60
C ASP A 68 1.84 18.95 1.00
N GLY A 69 0.96 18.32 0.23
CA GLY A 69 0.35 17.03 0.56
C GLY A 69 1.26 15.81 0.41
N LEU A 70 2.45 15.97 -0.15
CA LEU A 70 3.46 14.93 -0.32
C LEU A 70 4.65 15.19 0.60
N CYS A 71 5.20 14.15 1.19
CA CYS A 71 6.37 14.22 2.07
C CYS A 71 7.72 14.16 1.33
N GLY A 72 7.73 14.46 0.05
CA GLY A 72 8.90 14.47 -0.83
C GLY A 72 8.50 14.85 -2.25
N ASN A 73 9.45 14.80 -3.19
CA ASN A 73 9.18 15.06 -4.60
C ASN A 73 8.25 13.99 -5.18
N ASP A 74 7.34 14.36 -6.08
CA ASP A 74 6.41 13.41 -6.70
C ASP A 74 7.08 12.47 -7.72
N ASP A 75 8.26 12.85 -8.21
CA ASP A 75 9.11 12.09 -9.12
C ASP A 75 8.34 11.43 -10.29
N ALA A 76 7.89 12.28 -11.20
CA ALA A 76 7.09 11.89 -12.36
C ALA A 76 5.78 11.15 -12.00
N GLY A 77 5.21 11.42 -10.81
CA GLY A 77 3.96 10.85 -10.35
C GLY A 77 4.11 9.59 -9.49
N GLN A 78 5.33 9.20 -9.12
CA GLN A 78 5.57 7.97 -8.37
C GLN A 78 4.99 8.02 -6.94
N MET A 79 5.15 9.13 -6.22
CA MET A 79 4.57 9.31 -4.90
C MET A 79 3.04 9.24 -4.93
N SER A 80 2.43 9.96 -5.87
CA SER A 80 0.99 9.95 -6.11
C SER A 80 0.48 8.57 -6.52
N ALA A 81 1.19 7.89 -7.42
CA ALA A 81 0.84 6.55 -7.87
C ALA A 81 0.89 5.52 -6.72
N TRP A 82 1.91 5.63 -5.85
CA TRP A 82 2.00 4.76 -4.67
C TRP A 82 0.78 4.93 -3.76
N TYR A 83 0.39 6.18 -3.47
CA TYR A 83 -0.80 6.46 -2.65
C TYR A 83 -2.07 5.90 -3.28
N VAL A 84 -2.28 6.12 -4.58
CA VAL A 84 -3.46 5.63 -5.30
C VAL A 84 -3.53 4.10 -5.25
N PHE A 85 -2.46 3.40 -5.61
CA PHE A 85 -2.41 1.94 -5.56
C PHE A 85 -2.63 1.41 -4.14
N SER A 86 -1.95 1.98 -3.15
CA SER A 86 -2.08 1.58 -1.75
C SER A 86 -3.49 1.80 -1.22
N SER A 87 -4.14 2.91 -1.61
CA SER A 87 -5.54 3.21 -1.28
C SER A 87 -6.52 2.20 -1.90
N LEU A 88 -6.21 1.68 -3.09
CA LEU A 88 -6.97 0.59 -3.74
C LEU A 88 -6.73 -0.78 -3.07
N GLY A 89 -5.67 -0.92 -2.26
CA GLY A 89 -5.36 -2.09 -1.47
C GLY A 89 -4.31 -3.03 -2.04
N PHE A 90 -3.56 -2.63 -3.08
CA PHE A 90 -2.49 -3.44 -3.67
C PHE A 90 -1.41 -2.56 -4.33
N TYR A 91 -0.22 -3.12 -4.55
CA TYR A 91 0.91 -2.39 -5.14
C TYR A 91 1.81 -3.31 -5.98
N PRO A 92 2.32 -2.86 -7.15
CA PRO A 92 3.24 -3.61 -7.99
C PRO A 92 4.68 -3.55 -7.43
N VAL A 93 4.98 -4.32 -6.39
CA VAL A 93 6.29 -4.33 -5.68
C VAL A 93 7.44 -4.65 -6.62
N THR A 94 7.22 -5.58 -7.55
CA THR A 94 8.22 -5.97 -8.54
C THR A 94 7.68 -5.63 -9.93
N PRO A 95 8.16 -4.54 -10.55
CA PRO A 95 7.74 -4.18 -11.90
C PRO A 95 7.93 -5.33 -12.89
N ALA A 96 7.00 -5.47 -13.83
CA ALA A 96 6.95 -6.55 -14.82
C ALA A 96 6.76 -7.98 -14.25
N SER A 97 6.57 -8.15 -12.95
CA SER A 97 6.02 -9.38 -12.42
C SER A 97 4.50 -9.42 -12.68
N ASN A 98 3.94 -10.61 -12.75
CA ASN A 98 2.49 -10.78 -12.91
C ASN A 98 1.77 -10.71 -11.55
N GLN A 99 2.27 -9.88 -10.60
CA GLN A 99 1.78 -9.87 -9.22
C GLN A 99 1.70 -8.46 -8.64
N TYR A 100 0.66 -8.24 -7.83
CA TYR A 100 0.48 -7.06 -7.00
C TYR A 100 0.38 -7.50 -5.53
N ALA A 101 1.26 -7.00 -4.69
CA ALA A 101 1.23 -7.26 -3.25
C ALA A 101 -0.02 -6.63 -2.61
N ILE A 102 -0.71 -7.36 -1.74
CA ILE A 102 -1.87 -6.87 -1.00
C ILE A 102 -1.39 -5.98 0.16
N GLY A 103 -1.99 -4.79 0.27
CA GLY A 103 -1.80 -3.85 1.35
C GLY A 103 -3.03 -3.74 2.26
N SER A 104 -3.42 -2.50 2.57
CA SER A 104 -4.59 -2.18 3.39
C SER A 104 -5.42 -1.08 2.72
N PRO A 105 -6.53 -1.40 2.03
CA PRO A 105 -7.32 -0.42 1.30
C PRO A 105 -7.93 0.64 2.22
N MET A 106 -8.00 1.89 1.72
CA MET A 106 -8.65 3.02 2.41
C MET A 106 -10.01 3.41 1.82
N ILE A 107 -10.34 2.87 0.65
CA ILE A 107 -11.58 3.19 -0.07
C ILE A 107 -12.68 2.17 0.20
N ASN A 108 -13.93 2.60 0.13
CA ASN A 108 -15.09 1.69 0.20
C ASN A 108 -15.36 0.98 -1.13
N ASN A 109 -15.29 1.74 -2.21
CA ASN A 109 -15.55 1.24 -3.57
C ASN A 109 -14.69 2.00 -4.57
N ALA A 110 -14.24 1.30 -5.62
CA ALA A 110 -13.64 1.90 -6.81
C ALA A 110 -14.00 1.11 -8.06
N THR A 111 -13.90 1.76 -9.22
CA THR A 111 -13.99 1.12 -10.51
C THR A 111 -12.79 1.54 -11.34
N ILE A 112 -12.06 0.57 -11.87
CA ILE A 112 -10.96 0.78 -12.80
C ILE A 112 -11.47 0.41 -14.19
N ASN A 113 -11.45 1.37 -15.13
CA ASN A 113 -11.77 1.13 -16.52
C ASN A 113 -10.50 0.67 -17.25
N LEU A 114 -10.57 -0.49 -17.88
CA LEU A 114 -9.47 -1.07 -18.63
C LEU A 114 -9.53 -0.63 -20.11
N GLU A 115 -8.38 -0.59 -20.78
CA GLU A 115 -8.29 -0.24 -22.21
C GLU A 115 -9.11 -1.15 -23.13
N ASN A 116 -9.34 -2.39 -22.73
CA ASN A 116 -10.16 -3.36 -23.44
C ASN A 116 -11.68 -3.14 -23.27
N GLY A 117 -12.09 -2.02 -22.64
CA GLY A 117 -13.49 -1.66 -22.38
C GLY A 117 -14.14 -2.40 -21.21
N LYS A 118 -13.41 -3.26 -20.51
CA LYS A 118 -13.89 -3.95 -19.32
C LYS A 118 -13.56 -3.17 -18.05
N THR A 119 -14.12 -3.57 -16.92
CA THR A 119 -13.94 -2.89 -15.64
C THR A 119 -13.52 -3.85 -14.54
N ILE A 120 -12.70 -3.35 -13.60
CA ILE A 120 -12.45 -4.00 -12.33
C ILE A 120 -13.23 -3.22 -11.26
N SER A 121 -14.12 -3.90 -10.56
CA SER A 121 -14.83 -3.34 -9.40
C SER A 121 -14.14 -3.75 -8.13
N ILE A 122 -13.75 -2.77 -7.31
CA ILE A 122 -13.13 -2.99 -6.00
C ILE A 122 -14.15 -2.62 -4.93
N LYS A 123 -14.32 -3.48 -3.94
CA LYS A 123 -15.18 -3.24 -2.78
C LYS A 123 -14.46 -3.61 -1.49
N THR A 124 -14.53 -2.71 -0.50
CA THR A 124 -13.99 -2.96 0.84
C THR A 124 -15.12 -3.04 1.85
N VAL A 125 -15.30 -4.20 2.44
CA VAL A 125 -16.32 -4.48 3.47
C VAL A 125 -15.72 -4.19 4.84
N ASN A 126 -16.46 -3.50 5.71
CA ASN A 126 -16.04 -3.08 7.04
C ASN A 126 -14.82 -2.13 7.02
N GLN A 127 -14.66 -1.32 5.98
CA GLN A 127 -13.61 -0.31 5.96
C GLN A 127 -13.86 0.75 7.05
N SER A 128 -12.85 1.01 7.87
CA SER A 128 -12.82 2.09 8.86
C SER A 128 -11.37 2.46 9.21
N LYS A 129 -11.19 3.47 10.08
CA LYS A 129 -9.85 3.83 10.58
C LYS A 129 -9.25 2.73 11.45
N GLU A 130 -10.07 2.02 12.21
CA GLU A 130 -9.64 0.96 13.13
C GLU A 130 -9.41 -0.38 12.42
N ASN A 131 -10.16 -0.63 11.34
CA ASN A 131 -10.10 -1.87 10.59
C ASN A 131 -8.99 -1.80 9.54
N VAL A 132 -7.74 -1.91 9.98
CA VAL A 132 -6.55 -1.80 9.13
C VAL A 132 -6.10 -3.14 8.54
N TYR A 133 -6.57 -4.26 9.10
CA TYR A 133 -6.16 -5.59 8.67
C TYR A 133 -7.12 -6.19 7.66
N VAL A 134 -6.57 -6.96 6.73
CA VAL A 134 -7.32 -7.73 5.74
C VAL A 134 -7.55 -9.13 6.28
N GLU A 135 -8.81 -9.44 6.62
CA GLU A 135 -9.22 -10.77 7.05
C GLU A 135 -9.14 -11.77 5.90
N LYS A 136 -9.67 -11.37 4.74
CA LYS A 136 -9.67 -12.15 3.49
C LYS A 136 -9.85 -11.27 2.27
N VAL A 137 -9.41 -11.77 1.12
CA VAL A 137 -9.65 -11.17 -0.19
C VAL A 137 -10.37 -12.19 -1.07
N LYS A 138 -11.34 -11.72 -1.85
CA LYS A 138 -11.99 -12.49 -2.91
C LYS A 138 -11.72 -11.86 -4.25
N ILE A 139 -11.35 -12.66 -5.24
CA ILE A 139 -11.28 -12.28 -6.65
C ILE A 139 -12.34 -13.08 -7.40
N ASN A 140 -13.25 -12.39 -8.08
CA ASN A 140 -14.36 -13.00 -8.81
C ASN A 140 -15.19 -14.00 -7.97
N GLY A 141 -15.31 -13.73 -6.66
CA GLY A 141 -16.06 -14.56 -5.72
C GLY A 141 -15.24 -15.64 -5.00
N GLU A 142 -14.05 -15.97 -5.49
CA GLU A 142 -13.16 -16.98 -4.90
C GLU A 142 -12.18 -16.36 -3.90
N ILE A 143 -11.97 -17.02 -2.75
CA ILE A 143 -11.01 -16.57 -1.73
C ILE A 143 -9.60 -16.87 -2.23
N ILE A 144 -8.72 -15.86 -2.19
CA ILE A 144 -7.29 -16.05 -2.40
C ILE A 144 -6.60 -16.22 -1.03
N ASN A 145 -5.64 -17.13 -0.97
CA ASN A 145 -4.87 -17.42 0.24
C ASN A 145 -3.49 -16.73 0.25
N ASP A 146 -3.08 -16.18 -0.90
CA ASP A 146 -1.82 -15.48 -1.05
C ASP A 146 -1.97 -13.99 -0.71
N PHE A 147 -0.89 -13.36 -0.25
CA PHE A 147 -0.82 -11.90 -0.05
C PHE A 147 -0.48 -11.13 -1.33
N ALA A 148 -0.80 -11.71 -2.48
CA ALA A 148 -0.66 -11.09 -3.78
C ALA A 148 -1.82 -11.51 -4.70
N LEU A 149 -2.33 -10.56 -5.48
CA LEU A 149 -3.24 -10.83 -6.59
C LEU A 149 -2.44 -10.91 -7.90
N LYS A 150 -2.89 -11.72 -8.85
CA LYS A 150 -2.24 -11.87 -10.15
C LYS A 150 -2.92 -10.98 -11.17
N TYR A 151 -2.12 -10.35 -12.04
CA TYR A 151 -2.65 -9.55 -13.14
C TYR A 151 -3.59 -10.36 -14.04
N ASP A 152 -3.25 -11.65 -14.27
CA ASP A 152 -4.08 -12.54 -15.10
C ASP A 152 -5.49 -12.72 -14.56
N ASP A 153 -5.69 -12.63 -13.24
CA ASP A 153 -7.01 -12.78 -12.62
C ASP A 153 -7.93 -11.57 -12.84
N ILE A 154 -7.34 -10.40 -13.20
CA ILE A 154 -8.06 -9.12 -13.29
C ILE A 154 -7.93 -8.43 -14.66
N LYS A 155 -6.99 -8.82 -15.54
CA LYS A 155 -6.76 -8.19 -16.85
C LYS A 155 -7.96 -8.18 -17.79
N ASN A 156 -8.91 -9.06 -17.56
CA ASN A 156 -10.16 -9.15 -18.31
C ASN A 156 -11.36 -8.55 -17.58
N GLY A 157 -11.11 -7.70 -16.58
CA GLY A 157 -12.15 -7.18 -15.68
C GLY A 157 -12.50 -8.17 -14.58
N GLY A 158 -13.42 -7.77 -13.71
CA GLY A 158 -13.88 -8.62 -12.61
C GLY A 158 -14.11 -7.87 -11.32
N THR A 159 -14.10 -8.59 -10.20
CA THR A 159 -14.34 -8.03 -8.87
C THR A 159 -13.21 -8.39 -7.91
N ILE A 160 -12.80 -7.40 -7.11
CA ILE A 160 -11.89 -7.59 -5.98
C ILE A 160 -12.67 -7.15 -4.73
N GLN A 161 -12.78 -8.03 -3.73
CA GLN A 161 -13.45 -7.73 -2.47
C GLN A 161 -12.50 -7.95 -1.31
N PHE A 162 -12.22 -6.87 -0.58
CA PHE A 162 -11.48 -6.92 0.69
C PHE A 162 -12.47 -6.98 1.85
N TYR A 163 -12.17 -7.79 2.86
CA TYR A 163 -12.91 -7.84 4.12
C TYR A 163 -11.96 -7.41 5.23
N MET A 164 -12.30 -6.30 5.89
CA MET A 164 -11.44 -5.66 6.87
C MET A 164 -11.81 -6.03 8.29
N THR A 165 -10.81 -6.00 9.17
CA THR A 165 -10.94 -6.27 10.62
C THR A 165 -9.95 -5.39 11.40
N ASN A 166 -10.20 -5.19 12.69
CA ASN A 166 -9.28 -4.54 13.61
C ASN A 166 -8.31 -5.52 14.30
N THR A 167 -8.38 -6.80 13.98
CA THR A 167 -7.54 -7.83 14.61
C THR A 167 -6.63 -8.44 13.56
N PRO A 168 -5.28 -8.42 13.78
CA PRO A 168 -4.34 -9.02 12.85
C PRO A 168 -4.53 -10.53 12.75
N LYS A 169 -4.47 -11.07 11.56
CA LYS A 169 -4.44 -12.53 11.36
C LYS A 169 -3.01 -13.00 11.60
N MET A 170 -2.79 -13.54 12.78
CA MET A 170 -1.54 -14.23 13.11
C MET A 170 -1.62 -15.66 12.54
N ASN A 171 -0.72 -15.97 11.62
CA ASN A 171 -0.61 -17.33 11.06
C ASN A 171 0.15 -18.23 12.02
#